data_048aff8ab7a9db92a61eb61236639273
#
_entry.id   048aff8ab7a9db92a61eb61236639273
#
_cell.length_a   1.000
_cell.length_b   1.000
_cell.length_c   1.000
_cell.angle_alpha   90.00
_cell.angle_beta   90.00
_cell.angle_gamma   90.00
#
_symmetry.space_group_name_H-M   'P 1'
#
loop_
_entity.id
_entity.type
_entity.pdbx_description
1 polymer ?
#
loop_
_entity_poly.entity_id
_entity_poly.type
_entity_poly.pdbx_seq_one_letter_code
_entity_poly.pdbx_strand_id
1 'polypeptide(L)'
;MLEKKILVAASIFAVALFGVIALSVRLFGIDLPACLTDVRPFKDAKVIEQGPKRYEIHYVARMWKFEPADVTMPPGSTADVYVASADVTHGLQIVGTNVNLEVVPGAVNFARVKFDQPGDYLVVCNEYCGMQHHNMAARIHVSHKGVAPAILPAAAAAQSSGSDLVAKYACTACHSLDGSPMTGPTFKGL
;
A
#
# COMPACT_ATOMS: atom_id res chain seq x y z
N MET A 1 -33.25 -29.28 27.58
CA MET A 1 -32.31 -28.69 28.56
C MET A 1 -30.88 -28.48 28.00
N LEU A 2 -30.36 -29.43 27.21
CA LEU A 2 -29.01 -29.33 26.61
C LEU A 2 -28.87 -28.14 25.65
N GLU A 3 -29.86 -27.95 24.75
CA GLU A 3 -29.86 -26.83 23.76
C GLU A 3 -29.76 -25.46 24.42
N LYS A 4 -30.51 -25.23 25.51
CA LYS A 4 -30.42 -23.95 26.25
C LYS A 4 -29.03 -23.71 26.83
N LYS A 5 -28.36 -24.75 27.31
CA LYS A 5 -27.01 -24.65 27.87
C LYS A 5 -26.00 -24.35 26.74
N ILE A 6 -26.15 -24.99 25.57
CA ILE A 6 -25.31 -24.74 24.39
C ILE A 6 -25.49 -23.30 23.89
N LEU A 7 -26.75 -22.85 23.79
CA LEU A 7 -27.03 -21.46 23.34
C LEU A 7 -26.43 -20.41 24.29
N VAL A 8 -26.60 -20.64 25.62
CA VAL A 8 -26.00 -19.73 26.61
C VAL A 8 -24.48 -19.73 26.54
N ALA A 9 -23.85 -20.90 26.45
CA ALA A 9 -22.40 -21.00 26.33
C ALA A 9 -21.89 -20.32 25.05
N ALA A 10 -22.55 -20.54 23.90
CA ALA A 10 -22.21 -19.89 22.62
C ALA A 10 -22.39 -18.37 22.69
N SER A 11 -23.45 -17.90 23.33
CA SER A 11 -23.67 -16.46 23.52
C SER A 11 -22.59 -15.80 24.37
N ILE A 12 -22.22 -16.45 25.50
CA ILE A 12 -21.13 -15.96 26.35
C ILE A 12 -19.82 -15.91 25.58
N PHE A 13 -19.51 -16.97 24.82
CA PHE A 13 -18.29 -17.00 23.97
C PHE A 13 -18.30 -15.90 22.93
N ALA A 14 -19.40 -15.67 22.22
CA ALA A 14 -19.53 -14.61 21.24
C ALA A 14 -19.32 -13.22 21.87
N VAL A 15 -19.97 -12.94 23.00
CA VAL A 15 -19.80 -11.67 23.73
C VAL A 15 -18.36 -11.48 24.20
N ALA A 16 -17.71 -12.52 24.72
CA ALA A 16 -16.31 -12.46 25.10
C ALA A 16 -15.39 -12.17 23.91
N LEU A 17 -15.62 -12.83 22.76
CA LEU A 17 -14.87 -12.61 21.54
C LEU A 17 -15.01 -11.18 21.03
N PHE A 18 -16.23 -10.64 20.96
CA PHE A 18 -16.46 -9.24 20.59
C PHE A 18 -15.80 -8.27 21.57
N GLY A 19 -15.83 -8.58 22.87
CA GLY A 19 -15.14 -7.79 23.89
C GLY A 19 -13.63 -7.75 23.68
N VAL A 20 -13.01 -8.88 23.36
CA VAL A 20 -11.57 -8.96 23.05
C VAL A 20 -11.24 -8.16 21.79
N ILE A 21 -12.04 -8.27 20.73
CA ILE A 21 -11.84 -7.53 19.49
C ILE A 21 -11.94 -6.01 19.76
N ALA A 22 -12.99 -5.56 20.45
CA ALA A 22 -13.19 -4.14 20.76
C ALA A 22 -12.06 -3.57 21.63
N LEU A 23 -11.59 -4.36 22.60
CA LEU A 23 -10.46 -4.00 23.44
C LEU A 23 -9.17 -3.92 22.63
N SER A 24 -8.93 -4.87 21.75
CA SER A 24 -7.75 -4.88 20.86
C SER A 24 -7.72 -3.66 19.94
N VAL A 25 -8.84 -3.30 19.31
CA VAL A 25 -8.96 -2.09 18.50
C VAL A 25 -8.58 -0.85 19.29
N ARG A 26 -9.04 -0.74 20.53
CA ARG A 26 -8.73 0.40 21.42
C ARG A 26 -7.27 0.42 21.88
N LEU A 27 -6.73 -0.73 22.26
CA LEU A 27 -5.36 -0.82 22.80
C LEU A 27 -4.30 -0.63 21.72
N PHE A 28 -4.54 -1.11 20.51
CA PHE A 28 -3.59 -1.03 19.40
C PHE A 28 -3.87 0.12 18.45
N GLY A 29 -4.91 0.92 18.68
CA GLY A 29 -5.25 2.08 17.82
C GLY A 29 -5.52 1.68 16.37
N ILE A 30 -6.19 0.54 16.15
CA ILE A 30 -6.48 0.04 14.82
C ILE A 30 -7.68 0.81 14.26
N ASP A 31 -7.44 1.67 13.28
CA ASP A 31 -8.50 2.26 12.47
C ASP A 31 -8.82 1.35 11.27
N LEU A 32 -10.10 1.11 11.04
CA LEU A 32 -10.54 0.31 9.91
C LEU A 32 -10.60 1.19 8.65
N PRO A 33 -10.12 0.68 7.50
CA PRO A 33 -10.33 1.33 6.22
C PRO A 33 -11.81 1.53 5.94
N ALA A 34 -12.17 2.66 5.37
CA ALA A 34 -13.55 2.98 5.05
C ALA A 34 -13.70 3.46 3.60
N CYS A 35 -14.79 3.06 2.96
CA CYS A 35 -15.25 3.67 1.72
C CYS A 35 -16.22 4.81 2.07
N LEU A 36 -15.88 6.03 1.65
CA LEU A 36 -16.66 7.23 1.96
C LEU A 36 -17.68 7.48 0.84
N THR A 37 -18.95 7.25 1.15
CA THR A 37 -20.05 7.44 0.18
C THR A 37 -20.47 8.88 0.02
N ASP A 38 -20.18 9.72 1.01
CA ASP A 38 -20.60 11.13 1.06
C ASP A 38 -19.56 12.09 0.48
N VAL A 39 -18.36 11.57 0.16
CA VAL A 39 -17.27 12.35 -0.42
C VAL A 39 -17.22 12.12 -1.92
N ARG A 40 -17.32 13.21 -2.69
CA ARG A 40 -17.17 13.11 -4.15
C ARG A 40 -15.72 12.82 -4.51
N PRO A 41 -15.49 11.94 -5.50
CA PRO A 41 -14.14 11.68 -6.01
C PRO A 41 -13.47 12.98 -6.47
N PHE A 42 -12.27 13.20 -5.98
CA PHE A 42 -11.44 14.33 -6.35
C PHE A 42 -10.51 13.95 -7.51
N LYS A 43 -10.07 14.96 -8.27
CA LYS A 43 -9.18 14.79 -9.43
C LYS A 43 -7.79 15.31 -9.19
N ASP A 44 -7.61 16.11 -8.15
CA ASP A 44 -6.37 16.78 -7.82
C ASP A 44 -5.78 16.21 -6.54
N ALA A 45 -4.53 15.78 -6.65
CA ALA A 45 -3.76 15.30 -5.51
C ALA A 45 -3.30 16.47 -4.65
N LYS A 46 -3.28 16.29 -3.34
CA LYS A 46 -2.79 17.32 -2.42
C LYS A 46 -2.28 16.72 -1.12
N VAL A 47 -1.40 17.45 -0.47
CA VAL A 47 -0.96 17.18 0.89
C VAL A 47 -1.23 18.43 1.72
N ILE A 48 -1.94 18.27 2.81
CA ILE A 48 -2.33 19.36 3.72
C ILE A 48 -1.75 19.06 5.10
N GLU A 49 -0.96 19.98 5.62
CA GLU A 49 -0.54 19.95 7.02
C GLU A 49 -1.63 20.61 7.88
N GLN A 50 -2.37 19.80 8.63
CA GLN A 50 -3.50 20.28 9.47
C GLN A 50 -3.04 20.75 10.86
N GLY A 51 -1.76 20.56 11.17
CA GLY A 51 -1.16 20.93 12.46
C GLY A 51 0.11 20.15 12.74
N PRO A 52 0.72 20.34 13.89
CA PRO A 52 1.96 19.64 14.25
C PRO A 52 1.79 18.12 14.10
N LYS A 53 2.53 17.51 13.17
CA LYS A 53 2.50 16.06 12.92
C LYS A 53 1.11 15.49 12.51
N ARG A 54 0.24 16.32 11.95
CA ARG A 54 -1.03 15.88 11.39
C ARG A 54 -1.11 16.27 9.92
N TYR A 55 -1.29 15.27 9.08
CA TYR A 55 -1.31 15.41 7.63
C TYR A 55 -2.59 14.83 7.05
N GLU A 56 -3.08 15.45 5.99
CA GLU A 56 -4.13 14.92 5.15
C GLU A 56 -3.53 14.74 3.75
N ILE A 57 -3.60 13.52 3.22
CA ILE A 57 -3.02 13.17 1.92
C ILE A 57 -4.16 12.71 1.02
N HIS A 58 -4.33 13.41 -0.10
CA HIS A 58 -5.26 13.02 -1.15
C HIS A 58 -4.47 12.39 -2.30
N TYR A 59 -4.49 11.08 -2.38
CA TYR A 59 -3.90 10.35 -3.49
C TYR A 59 -4.88 10.22 -4.65
N VAL A 60 -4.41 10.53 -5.85
CA VAL A 60 -5.09 10.19 -7.11
C VAL A 60 -4.33 9.05 -7.77
N ALA A 61 -4.99 7.91 -7.94
CA ALA A 61 -4.46 6.77 -8.65
C ALA A 61 -4.82 6.89 -10.14
N ARG A 62 -3.83 6.73 -11.01
CA ARG A 62 -3.96 6.67 -12.47
C ARG A 62 -3.06 5.58 -13.01
N MET A 63 -3.34 5.05 -14.19
CA MET A 63 -2.43 4.16 -14.91
C MET A 63 -1.14 4.90 -15.33
N TRP A 64 0.02 4.69 -14.75
CA TRP A 64 0.45 3.76 -13.71
C TRP A 64 1.27 4.54 -12.68
N LYS A 65 0.61 5.44 -11.99
CA LYS A 65 1.22 6.33 -11.00
C LYS A 65 0.24 6.68 -9.89
N PHE A 66 0.81 7.02 -8.73
CA PHE A 66 0.11 7.75 -7.68
C PHE A 66 0.55 9.22 -7.70
N GLU A 67 -0.39 10.10 -7.47
CA GLU A 67 -0.13 11.53 -7.25
C GLU A 67 -0.65 11.89 -5.85
N PRO A 68 0.17 12.49 -4.97
CA PRO A 68 1.58 12.85 -5.17
C PRO A 68 2.50 11.61 -5.21
N ALA A 69 3.63 11.69 -5.94
CA ALA A 69 4.60 10.59 -6.00
C ALA A 69 5.44 10.50 -4.72
N ASP A 70 5.70 11.64 -4.09
CA ASP A 70 6.50 11.74 -2.88
C ASP A 70 5.81 12.64 -1.84
N VAL A 71 5.81 12.18 -0.60
CA VAL A 71 5.32 12.93 0.56
C VAL A 71 6.39 12.88 1.65
N THR A 72 6.65 14.01 2.30
CA THR A 72 7.62 14.06 3.40
C THR A 72 6.95 14.54 4.68
N MET A 73 7.20 13.85 5.79
CA MET A 73 6.68 14.21 7.10
C MET A 73 7.61 13.79 8.23
N PRO A 74 7.57 14.44 9.42
CA PRO A 74 8.42 14.07 10.56
C PRO A 74 7.93 12.76 11.24
N PRO A 75 8.82 12.04 11.94
CA PRO A 75 8.44 10.87 12.74
C PRO A 75 7.42 11.21 13.82
N GLY A 76 6.53 10.29 14.10
CA GLY A 76 5.38 10.44 15.00
C GLY A 76 4.20 11.18 14.35
N SER A 77 4.22 11.38 13.02
CA SER A 77 3.09 11.96 12.29
C SER A 77 1.96 10.97 12.11
N THR A 78 0.74 11.51 12.14
CA THR A 78 -0.48 10.79 11.75
C THR A 78 -0.96 11.38 10.43
N ALA A 79 -1.22 10.52 9.45
CA ALA A 79 -1.78 10.90 8.16
C ALA A 79 -3.18 10.31 7.98
N ASP A 80 -4.11 11.18 7.59
CA ASP A 80 -5.40 10.84 7.06
C ASP A 80 -5.27 10.67 5.54
N VAL A 81 -5.28 9.43 5.07
CA VAL A 81 -5.05 9.07 3.67
C VAL A 81 -6.40 8.89 2.99
N TYR A 82 -6.67 9.73 2.01
CA TYR A 82 -7.80 9.62 1.09
C TYR A 82 -7.27 9.21 -0.27
N VAL A 83 -7.96 8.32 -0.95
CA VAL A 83 -7.57 7.92 -2.31
C VAL A 83 -8.79 7.79 -3.22
N ALA A 84 -8.65 8.30 -4.44
CA ALA A 84 -9.61 8.18 -5.52
C ALA A 84 -8.92 7.67 -6.80
N SER A 85 -9.63 6.86 -7.58
CA SER A 85 -9.18 6.49 -8.92
C SER A 85 -9.70 7.50 -9.97
N ALA A 86 -8.82 7.83 -10.92
CA ALA A 86 -9.17 8.67 -12.05
C ALA A 86 -9.53 7.86 -13.31
N ASP A 87 -9.29 6.54 -13.31
CA ASP A 87 -9.47 5.69 -14.50
C ASP A 87 -9.99 4.29 -14.15
N VAL A 88 -9.13 3.33 -13.82
CA VAL A 88 -9.50 1.94 -13.53
C VAL A 88 -9.39 1.64 -12.04
N THR A 89 -9.76 0.43 -11.63
CA THR A 89 -9.52 -0.04 -10.26
C THR A 89 -8.02 -0.21 -10.01
N HIS A 90 -7.56 0.27 -8.86
CA HIS A 90 -6.20 0.12 -8.34
C HIS A 90 -6.26 -0.41 -6.91
N GLY A 91 -5.12 -0.89 -6.40
CA GLY A 91 -4.91 -1.03 -4.97
C GLY A 91 -4.02 0.09 -4.46
N LEU A 92 -4.13 0.45 -3.20
CA LEU A 92 -3.16 1.30 -2.52
C LEU A 92 -2.77 0.64 -1.22
N GLN A 93 -1.55 0.14 -1.16
CA GLN A 93 -0.96 -0.41 0.05
C GLN A 93 0.23 0.44 0.48
N ILE A 94 0.27 0.85 1.75
CA ILE A 94 1.47 1.45 2.33
C ILE A 94 2.20 0.34 3.09
N VAL A 95 3.31 -0.11 2.51
CA VAL A 95 4.06 -1.26 3.01
C VAL A 95 4.55 -1.02 4.44
N GLY A 96 4.35 -2.00 5.30
CA GLY A 96 4.72 -1.93 6.73
C GLY A 96 3.70 -1.22 7.62
N THR A 97 2.51 -0.91 7.09
CA THR A 97 1.41 -0.28 7.85
C THR A 97 0.12 -1.09 7.73
N ASN A 98 -0.94 -0.62 8.37
CA ASN A 98 -2.30 -1.18 8.25
C ASN A 98 -3.08 -0.68 7.02
N VAL A 99 -2.50 0.17 6.18
CA VAL A 99 -3.19 0.73 5.02
C VAL A 99 -3.13 -0.24 3.84
N ASN A 100 -4.29 -0.75 3.46
CA ASN A 100 -4.49 -1.55 2.26
C ASN A 100 -5.92 -1.30 1.76
N LEU A 101 -6.04 -0.55 0.67
CA LEU A 101 -7.30 -0.02 0.14
C LEU A 101 -7.51 -0.48 -1.30
N GLU A 102 -8.70 -0.95 -1.61
CA GLU A 102 -9.15 -1.12 -2.99
C GLU A 102 -9.65 0.23 -3.52
N VAL A 103 -9.10 0.72 -4.61
CA VAL A 103 -9.35 2.07 -5.14
C VAL A 103 -10.23 1.98 -6.37
N VAL A 104 -11.54 1.99 -6.16
CA VAL A 104 -12.54 1.84 -7.23
C VAL A 104 -12.91 3.20 -7.83
N PRO A 105 -13.02 3.33 -9.17
CA PRO A 105 -13.51 4.55 -9.81
C PRO A 105 -14.89 4.97 -9.28
N GLY A 106 -15.05 6.25 -8.99
CA GLY A 106 -16.29 6.80 -8.47
C GLY A 106 -16.45 6.75 -6.94
N ALA A 107 -15.50 6.13 -6.23
CA ALA A 107 -15.47 6.08 -4.77
C ALA A 107 -14.24 6.82 -4.21
N VAL A 108 -14.32 7.21 -2.94
CA VAL A 108 -13.17 7.67 -2.14
C VAL A 108 -12.98 6.73 -0.98
N ASN A 109 -11.80 6.16 -0.87
CA ASN A 109 -11.43 5.34 0.27
C ASN A 109 -10.55 6.11 1.24
N PHE A 110 -10.65 5.75 2.50
CA PHE A 110 -10.00 6.42 3.61
C PHE A 110 -9.33 5.41 4.53
N ALA A 111 -8.14 5.76 5.00
CA ALA A 111 -7.49 5.10 6.12
C ALA A 111 -6.66 6.11 6.92
N ARG A 112 -6.58 5.90 8.23
CA ARG A 112 -5.67 6.65 9.10
C ARG A 112 -4.46 5.80 9.42
N VAL A 113 -3.29 6.40 9.35
CA VAL A 113 -2.02 5.73 9.63
C VAL A 113 -1.10 6.62 10.46
N LYS A 114 -0.37 5.99 11.38
CA LYS A 114 0.65 6.66 12.19
C LYS A 114 2.03 6.19 11.78
N PHE A 115 2.95 7.13 11.57
CA PHE A 115 4.34 6.87 11.18
C PHE A 115 5.27 7.18 12.35
N ASP A 116 5.44 6.22 13.26
CA ASP A 116 6.28 6.40 14.45
C ASP A 116 7.77 6.27 14.13
N GLN A 117 8.12 5.42 13.19
CA GLN A 117 9.51 5.16 12.84
C GLN A 117 9.95 5.99 11.63
N PRO A 118 11.15 6.59 11.68
CA PRO A 118 11.73 7.20 10.48
C PRO A 118 12.06 6.14 9.44
N GLY A 119 11.93 6.50 8.16
CA GLY A 119 12.21 5.60 7.03
C GLY A 119 11.39 5.95 5.81
N ASP A 120 11.62 5.21 4.74
CA ASP A 120 10.88 5.31 3.50
C ASP A 120 9.80 4.23 3.44
N TYR A 121 8.56 4.66 3.43
CA TYR A 121 7.41 3.80 3.28
C TYR A 121 7.00 3.77 1.81
N LEU A 122 7.05 2.58 1.22
CA LEU A 122 6.65 2.38 -0.17
C LEU A 122 5.13 2.31 -0.26
N VAL A 123 4.56 3.08 -1.18
CA VAL A 123 3.15 3.01 -1.56
C VAL A 123 3.08 2.25 -2.88
N VAL A 124 2.39 1.12 -2.90
CA VAL A 124 2.33 0.23 -4.08
C VAL A 124 0.90 0.01 -4.53
N CYS A 125 0.71 -0.16 -5.83
CA CYS A 125 -0.51 -0.71 -6.38
C CYS A 125 -0.47 -2.24 -6.26
N ASN A 126 -1.41 -2.83 -5.56
CA ASN A 126 -1.50 -4.27 -5.34
C ASN A 126 -2.73 -4.93 -5.99
N GLU A 127 -3.49 -4.15 -6.80
CA GLU A 127 -4.55 -4.65 -7.67
C GLU A 127 -4.17 -4.45 -9.14
N TYR A 128 -4.30 -5.51 -9.96
CA TYR A 128 -3.87 -5.46 -11.36
C TYR A 128 -4.61 -4.37 -12.14
N CYS A 129 -3.88 -3.37 -12.61
CA CYS A 129 -4.40 -2.20 -13.31
C CYS A 129 -3.81 -2.02 -14.73
N GLY A 130 -3.23 -3.05 -15.31
CA GLY A 130 -2.68 -3.04 -16.67
C GLY A 130 -1.18 -3.29 -16.75
N MET A 131 -0.59 -3.06 -17.93
CA MET A 131 0.76 -3.54 -18.27
C MET A 131 1.89 -3.05 -17.37
N GLN A 132 1.82 -1.81 -16.85
CA GLN A 132 2.86 -1.27 -15.96
C GLN A 132 2.45 -1.29 -14.47
N HIS A 133 1.47 -2.11 -14.12
CA HIS A 133 1.03 -2.31 -12.75
C HIS A 133 2.19 -2.51 -11.76
N HIS A 134 3.17 -3.32 -12.11
CA HIS A 134 4.35 -3.63 -11.27
C HIS A 134 5.28 -2.43 -11.03
N ASN A 135 5.18 -1.36 -11.82
CA ASN A 135 5.96 -0.13 -11.67
C ASN A 135 5.19 0.98 -10.93
N MET A 136 3.89 0.77 -10.66
CA MET A 136 3.05 1.78 -10.05
C MET A 136 3.32 1.91 -8.56
N ALA A 137 4.10 2.92 -8.19
CA ALA A 137 4.51 3.17 -6.82
C ALA A 137 4.65 4.68 -6.53
N ALA A 138 4.59 5.01 -5.23
CA ALA A 138 4.91 6.30 -4.64
C ALA A 138 5.66 6.10 -3.31
N ARG A 139 6.09 7.16 -2.64
CA ARG A 139 6.86 7.08 -1.39
C ARG A 139 6.37 8.07 -0.36
N ILE A 140 6.44 7.66 0.90
CA ILE A 140 6.29 8.55 2.05
C ILE A 140 7.61 8.53 2.81
N HIS A 141 8.29 9.68 2.84
CA HIS A 141 9.55 9.88 3.53
C HIS A 141 9.28 10.37 4.94
N VAL A 142 9.51 9.53 5.93
CA VAL A 142 9.37 9.90 7.33
C VAL A 142 10.74 10.27 7.87
N SER A 143 11.03 11.57 7.93
CA SER A 143 12.35 12.08 8.34
C SER A 143 12.22 13.37 9.14
N HIS A 144 13.24 13.69 9.95
CA HIS A 144 13.28 14.96 10.64
C HIS A 144 13.42 16.12 9.65
N LYS A 145 12.73 17.26 9.91
CA LYS A 145 12.80 18.48 9.08
C LYS A 145 14.27 18.87 8.85
N GLY A 146 14.68 19.02 7.60
CA GLY A 146 16.04 19.40 7.20
C GLY A 146 17.00 18.24 6.91
N VAL A 147 16.62 17.01 7.21
CA VAL A 147 17.27 15.84 6.64
C VAL A 147 16.58 15.61 5.28
N ALA A 148 17.30 15.92 4.19
CA ALA A 148 16.86 15.43 2.89
C ALA A 148 16.54 13.94 3.08
N PRO A 149 15.40 13.44 2.53
CA PRO A 149 15.19 12.01 2.54
C PRO A 149 16.51 11.42 2.07
N ALA A 150 17.11 10.55 2.90
CA ALA A 150 18.15 9.72 2.37
C ALA A 150 17.46 9.10 1.16
N ILE A 151 17.82 9.57 -0.03
CA ILE A 151 17.64 8.78 -1.22
C ILE A 151 18.43 7.55 -0.82
N LEU A 152 17.73 6.58 -0.19
CA LEU A 152 18.20 5.22 -0.29
C LEU A 152 18.25 5.08 -1.80
N PRO A 153 19.48 5.04 -2.39
CA PRO A 153 19.63 4.91 -3.83
C PRO A 153 18.75 3.72 -4.11
N ALA A 154 17.67 3.93 -4.89
CA ALA A 154 16.55 3.01 -5.14
C ALA A 154 17.18 1.65 -5.09
N ALA A 155 17.09 1.02 -3.91
CA ALA A 155 18.02 0.17 -3.16
C ALA A 155 19.02 -0.24 -4.15
N ALA A 156 20.21 0.38 -4.22
CA ALA A 156 21.02 0.38 -5.39
C ALA A 156 20.76 -0.98 -5.98
N ALA A 157 19.73 -1.00 -6.83
CA ALA A 157 19.42 -2.16 -7.60
C ALA A 157 20.75 -2.22 -8.28
N ALA A 158 21.67 -2.88 -7.56
CA ALA A 158 23.05 -3.06 -7.94
C ALA A 158 22.79 -3.42 -9.35
N GLN A 159 23.16 -2.52 -10.30
CA GLN A 159 22.68 -2.60 -11.66
C GLN A 159 23.10 -3.98 -12.13
N SER A 160 22.35 -4.96 -11.62
CA SER A 160 22.46 -6.33 -11.99
C SER A 160 22.01 -6.25 -13.44
N SER A 161 22.96 -6.42 -14.33
CA SER A 161 22.66 -6.48 -15.76
C SER A 161 21.49 -7.46 -15.93
N GLY A 162 20.67 -7.28 -16.96
CA GLY A 162 19.60 -8.27 -17.22
C GLY A 162 20.14 -9.70 -17.19
N SER A 163 21.39 -9.92 -17.60
CA SER A 163 22.08 -11.22 -17.51
C SER A 163 22.27 -11.71 -16.06
N ASP A 164 22.60 -10.81 -15.12
CA ASP A 164 22.78 -11.20 -13.71
C ASP A 164 21.44 -11.57 -13.07
N LEU A 165 20.36 -10.87 -13.42
CA LEU A 165 19.02 -11.21 -12.98
C LEU A 165 18.55 -12.54 -13.54
N VAL A 166 18.78 -12.78 -14.82
CA VAL A 166 18.46 -14.04 -15.50
C VAL A 166 19.18 -15.22 -14.84
N ALA A 167 20.46 -15.05 -14.50
CA ALA A 167 21.24 -16.06 -13.79
C ALA A 167 20.75 -16.25 -12.34
N LYS A 168 20.56 -15.14 -11.61
CA LYS A 168 20.13 -15.15 -10.20
C LYS A 168 18.78 -15.83 -10.00
N TYR A 169 17.83 -15.62 -10.90
CA TYR A 169 16.49 -16.19 -10.82
C TYR A 169 16.30 -17.46 -11.66
N ALA A 170 17.40 -18.04 -12.16
CA ALA A 170 17.40 -19.28 -12.95
C ALA A 170 16.43 -19.25 -14.14
N CYS A 171 16.22 -18.08 -14.76
CA CYS A 171 15.29 -17.94 -15.87
C CYS A 171 15.68 -18.78 -17.09
N THR A 172 16.99 -19.09 -17.24
CA THR A 172 17.54 -19.97 -18.30
C THR A 172 17.10 -21.43 -18.20
N ALA A 173 16.47 -21.83 -17.10
CA ALA A 173 15.87 -23.15 -16.99
C ALA A 173 14.72 -23.37 -17.99
N CYS A 174 14.03 -22.28 -18.37
CA CYS A 174 12.89 -22.33 -19.30
C CYS A 174 13.06 -21.44 -20.53
N HIS A 175 13.95 -20.43 -20.48
CA HIS A 175 14.13 -19.44 -21.54
C HIS A 175 15.55 -19.46 -22.12
N SER A 176 15.66 -19.50 -23.45
CA SER A 176 16.96 -19.42 -24.11
C SER A 176 17.40 -17.96 -24.25
N LEU A 177 18.72 -17.73 -24.29
CA LEU A 177 19.34 -16.44 -24.60
C LEU A 177 19.79 -16.34 -26.06
N ASP A 178 19.92 -17.46 -26.76
CA ASP A 178 20.46 -17.59 -28.10
C ASP A 178 19.41 -17.80 -29.20
N GLY A 179 18.14 -18.00 -28.82
CA GLY A 179 17.04 -18.27 -29.73
C GLY A 179 16.73 -19.75 -29.90
N SER A 180 17.41 -20.64 -29.21
CA SER A 180 17.07 -22.07 -29.22
C SER A 180 15.68 -22.34 -28.65
N PRO A 181 14.93 -23.29 -29.17
CA PRO A 181 13.62 -23.65 -28.65
C PRO A 181 13.73 -24.22 -27.22
N MET A 182 12.99 -23.62 -26.29
CA MET A 182 12.84 -24.10 -24.91
C MET A 182 11.37 -24.06 -24.48
N THR A 183 11.07 -24.38 -23.23
CA THR A 183 9.70 -24.38 -22.69
C THR A 183 9.06 -22.98 -22.73
N GLY A 184 9.86 -21.93 -22.48
CA GLY A 184 9.45 -20.53 -22.55
C GLY A 184 9.97 -19.81 -23.81
N PRO A 185 9.43 -18.62 -24.12
CA PRO A 185 9.93 -17.82 -25.24
C PRO A 185 11.40 -17.40 -25.03
N THR A 186 12.13 -17.21 -26.12
CA THR A 186 13.54 -16.78 -26.05
C THR A 186 13.67 -15.32 -25.60
N PHE A 187 14.75 -15.02 -24.86
CA PHE A 187 15.17 -13.64 -24.53
C PHE A 187 16.12 -13.05 -25.57
N LYS A 188 16.37 -13.74 -26.68
CA LYS A 188 17.23 -13.21 -27.75
C LYS A 188 16.65 -11.93 -28.32
N GLY A 189 17.42 -10.85 -28.22
CA GLY A 189 17.04 -9.53 -28.76
C GLY A 189 16.26 -8.62 -27.79
N LEU A 190 16.16 -9.02 -26.49
CA LEU A 190 15.66 -8.17 -25.41
C LEU A 190 16.77 -7.32 -24.83
#